data_2b4ee0bcc734f888484efaba1ca6180c
#
_entry.id   2b4ee0bcc734f888484efaba1ca6180c
#
_cell.length_a   1.000
_cell.length_b   1.000
_cell.length_c   1.000
_cell.angle_alpha   90.00
_cell.angle_beta   90.00
_cell.angle_gamma   90.00
#
_symmetry.space_group_name_H-M   'P 1'
#
loop_
_entity.id
_entity.type
_entity.pdbx_description
1 polymer ?
#
loop_
_entity_poly.entity_id
_entity_poly.type
_entity_poly.pdbx_seq_one_letter_code
_entity_poly.pdbx_strand_id
1 'polypeptide(L)'
;MNTLTASPQNLTELQECLEIAKKQNLKIAIKAGGNSYSDVFLASNHLIIDISNIDSILSFDSENGFVIVESGVRIGNLLKMIMPKNWGLVGLSGSVTDLIGGMLSSNTHGKDTWKNGNFSKNILSFKLLLANGKIEEVSRQKNIELFNGVVGGLGFLGIVVEITLKLNPIKSFMVKRATKKIYNFGDMIEHFYTLEKSGSDFSYVLLDPFSSTKSLGKGICESSMYVNAPKCTDAQFEEFLYPKRKIGLLKPETFWSTIRPFWGNNTCSLVNKLRFFRSQNNFTKYSVEPFPKIQYGYSALPKFNLLYAPYGFFELQSIFPKENTIHAFTELLAVSNQFKSEPWICMVKRHKPDTSYLTFSGDGLSIAINFPLKSLNSNLREKYCNKLFEIILKFNGKIYLSKHANIPKSIFQKMYPDYKKMSDLKNRYDPDFVFSSDATNRLLVENS
;
A
#
# COMPACT_ATOMS: atom_id res chain seq x y z
N MET A 1 17.30 -22.67 -14.16
CA MET A 1 18.22 -21.51 -14.02
C MET A 1 17.90 -20.83 -12.69
N ASN A 2 18.90 -20.27 -12.05
CA ASN A 2 18.68 -19.53 -10.79
C ASN A 2 18.33 -18.08 -11.10
N THR A 3 17.44 -17.46 -10.33
CA THR A 3 17.17 -16.02 -10.41
C THR A 3 18.44 -15.24 -10.00
N LEU A 4 18.86 -14.30 -10.84
CA LEU A 4 19.99 -13.41 -10.58
C LEU A 4 19.49 -12.14 -9.90
N THR A 5 20.36 -11.49 -9.12
CA THR A 5 20.06 -10.19 -8.49
C THR A 5 21.22 -9.25 -8.71
N ALA A 6 20.93 -8.02 -9.14
CA ALA A 6 21.87 -6.91 -9.23
C ALA A 6 21.37 -5.75 -8.35
N SER A 7 22.31 -5.03 -7.74
CA SER A 7 22.02 -3.91 -6.82
C SER A 7 22.90 -2.70 -7.20
N PRO A 8 22.58 -2.02 -8.33
CA PRO A 8 23.35 -0.87 -8.81
C PRO A 8 23.32 0.27 -7.79
N GLN A 9 24.45 1.01 -7.70
CA GLN A 9 24.65 2.13 -6.78
C GLN A 9 24.30 3.49 -7.40
N ASN A 10 24.19 3.54 -8.73
CA ASN A 10 23.96 4.77 -9.48
C ASN A 10 23.37 4.47 -10.86
N LEU A 11 23.01 5.52 -11.59
CA LEU A 11 22.39 5.42 -12.90
C LEU A 11 23.28 4.72 -13.93
N THR A 12 24.61 4.93 -13.90
CA THR A 12 25.55 4.30 -14.84
C THR A 12 25.54 2.78 -14.67
N GLU A 13 25.71 2.30 -13.44
CA GLU A 13 25.65 0.87 -13.14
C GLU A 13 24.28 0.27 -13.47
N LEU A 14 23.19 1.03 -13.27
CA LEU A 14 21.83 0.59 -13.65
C LEU A 14 21.72 0.40 -15.18
N GLN A 15 22.27 1.31 -15.96
CA GLN A 15 22.31 1.19 -17.43
C GLN A 15 23.19 0.00 -17.87
N GLU A 16 24.30 -0.25 -17.20
CA GLU A 16 25.14 -1.44 -17.44
C GLU A 16 24.38 -2.73 -17.15
N CYS A 17 23.62 -2.80 -16.03
CA CYS A 17 22.76 -3.95 -15.74
C CYS A 17 21.73 -4.20 -16.85
N LEU A 18 21.11 -3.13 -17.39
CA LEU A 18 20.18 -3.24 -18.51
C LEU A 18 20.82 -3.81 -19.77
N GLU A 19 22.02 -3.30 -20.12
CA GLU A 19 22.75 -3.78 -21.30
C GLU A 19 23.22 -5.24 -21.15
N ILE A 20 23.66 -5.66 -19.95
CA ILE A 20 24.01 -7.05 -19.67
C ILE A 20 22.79 -7.95 -19.80
N ALA A 21 21.65 -7.55 -19.24
CA ALA A 21 20.41 -8.31 -19.33
C ALA A 21 19.97 -8.50 -20.81
N LYS A 22 20.04 -7.45 -21.62
CA LYS A 22 19.72 -7.50 -23.05
C LYS A 22 20.66 -8.45 -23.80
N LYS A 23 21.98 -8.35 -23.59
CA LYS A 23 22.99 -9.23 -24.23
C LYS A 23 22.78 -10.70 -23.86
N GLN A 24 22.32 -11.00 -22.65
CA GLN A 24 22.07 -12.34 -22.15
C GLN A 24 20.61 -12.83 -22.38
N ASN A 25 19.79 -12.02 -23.05
CA ASN A 25 18.36 -12.27 -23.25
C ASN A 25 17.61 -12.53 -21.91
N LEU A 26 17.99 -11.85 -20.84
CA LEU A 26 17.31 -11.92 -19.55
C LEU A 26 16.19 -10.89 -19.48
N LYS A 27 15.07 -11.27 -18.92
CA LYS A 27 14.01 -10.34 -18.54
C LYS A 27 14.36 -9.71 -17.18
N ILE A 28 13.81 -8.54 -16.91
CA ILE A 28 14.12 -7.76 -15.71
C ILE A 28 12.86 -7.55 -14.88
N ALA A 29 12.88 -7.94 -13.62
CA ALA A 29 11.93 -7.44 -12.64
C ALA A 29 12.60 -6.37 -11.75
N ILE A 30 11.84 -5.34 -11.39
CA ILE A 30 12.34 -4.22 -10.61
C ILE A 30 11.90 -4.41 -9.16
N LYS A 31 12.85 -4.52 -8.24
CA LYS A 31 12.62 -4.58 -6.81
C LYS A 31 12.96 -3.24 -6.19
N ALA A 32 11.98 -2.60 -5.56
CA ALA A 32 12.17 -1.47 -4.66
C ALA A 32 12.32 -1.97 -3.19
N GLY A 33 11.49 -1.51 -2.25
CA GLY A 33 11.58 -1.92 -0.84
C GLY A 33 11.13 -3.37 -0.54
N GLY A 34 10.61 -4.11 -1.51
CA GLY A 34 10.13 -5.48 -1.31
C GLY A 34 8.91 -5.62 -0.38
N ASN A 35 8.15 -4.55 -0.18
CA ASN A 35 7.00 -4.50 0.75
C ASN A 35 5.67 -4.89 0.10
N SER A 36 5.65 -5.19 -1.19
CA SER A 36 4.50 -5.75 -1.90
C SER A 36 4.27 -7.21 -1.49
N TYR A 37 3.01 -7.62 -1.34
CA TYR A 37 2.63 -9.02 -1.10
C TYR A 37 2.31 -9.77 -2.41
N SER A 38 2.60 -9.16 -3.54
CA SER A 38 2.37 -9.64 -4.89
C SER A 38 3.68 -10.06 -5.56
N ASP A 39 3.58 -10.67 -6.72
CA ASP A 39 4.67 -11.14 -7.57
C ASP A 39 5.22 -10.07 -8.53
N VAL A 40 4.88 -8.80 -8.31
CA VAL A 40 5.25 -7.67 -9.19
C VAL A 40 6.76 -7.39 -9.28
N PHE A 41 7.55 -7.89 -8.32
CA PHE A 41 9.01 -7.74 -8.31
C PHE A 41 9.75 -9.08 -8.39
N LEU A 42 9.05 -10.18 -8.66
CA LEU A 42 9.65 -11.48 -8.86
C LEU A 42 9.94 -11.72 -10.36
N ALA A 43 11.00 -12.43 -10.65
CA ALA A 43 11.41 -12.81 -12.00
C ALA A 43 11.96 -14.23 -11.98
N SER A 44 11.11 -15.21 -12.21
CA SER A 44 11.51 -16.63 -12.24
C SER A 44 12.51 -16.89 -13.37
N ASN A 45 13.73 -17.32 -13.01
CA ASN A 45 14.84 -17.60 -13.93
C ASN A 45 15.39 -16.39 -14.71
N HIS A 46 15.18 -15.16 -14.22
CA HIS A 46 15.63 -13.93 -14.87
C HIS A 46 16.40 -13.02 -13.90
N LEU A 47 16.54 -11.74 -14.21
CA LEU A 47 17.27 -10.75 -13.41
C LEU A 47 16.30 -9.92 -12.54
N ILE A 48 16.58 -9.82 -11.25
CA ILE A 48 15.95 -8.84 -10.36
C ILE A 48 16.95 -7.69 -10.17
N ILE A 49 16.52 -6.46 -10.49
CA ILE A 49 17.28 -5.24 -10.19
C ILE A 49 16.71 -4.62 -8.92
N ASP A 50 17.53 -4.60 -7.87
CA ASP A 50 17.22 -3.94 -6.60
C ASP A 50 17.71 -2.50 -6.63
N ILE A 51 16.78 -1.53 -6.66
CA ILE A 51 17.07 -0.10 -6.78
C ILE A 51 17.30 0.59 -5.42
N SER A 52 17.40 -0.16 -4.34
CA SER A 52 17.43 0.40 -2.97
C SER A 52 18.70 1.21 -2.66
N ASN A 53 19.74 1.10 -3.45
CA ASN A 53 21.01 1.82 -3.27
C ASN A 53 21.10 3.12 -4.10
N ILE A 54 20.13 3.37 -4.98
CA ILE A 54 19.99 4.63 -5.72
C ILE A 54 19.10 5.54 -4.88
N ASP A 55 19.62 6.08 -3.77
CA ASP A 55 18.81 6.61 -2.66
C ASP A 55 19.18 8.03 -2.20
N SER A 56 19.77 8.83 -3.09
CA SER A 56 20.14 10.21 -2.80
C SER A 56 18.93 11.16 -2.82
N ILE A 57 18.89 12.08 -1.87
CA ILE A 57 18.03 13.27 -1.92
C ILE A 57 18.82 14.34 -2.64
N LEU A 58 18.45 14.63 -3.90
CA LEU A 58 19.22 15.47 -4.81
C LEU A 58 19.08 16.96 -4.53
N SER A 59 17.86 17.41 -4.15
CA SER A 59 17.61 18.79 -3.75
C SER A 59 16.38 18.89 -2.86
N PHE A 60 16.34 19.91 -2.01
CA PHE A 60 15.17 20.27 -1.21
C PHE A 60 15.02 21.78 -1.13
N ASP A 61 13.99 22.31 -1.77
CA ASP A 61 13.56 23.70 -1.65
C ASP A 61 12.54 23.79 -0.51
N SER A 62 13.02 24.21 0.66
CA SER A 62 12.21 24.33 1.86
C SER A 62 11.30 25.56 1.88
N GLU A 63 11.48 26.52 0.97
CA GLU A 63 10.66 27.73 0.86
C GLU A 63 9.41 27.45 0.03
N ASN A 64 9.59 26.78 -1.11
CA ASN A 64 8.51 26.51 -2.07
C ASN A 64 7.90 25.10 -1.93
N GLY A 65 8.50 24.24 -1.12
CA GLY A 65 8.00 22.89 -0.86
C GLY A 65 8.19 21.93 -2.02
N PHE A 66 9.40 21.90 -2.61
CA PHE A 66 9.77 20.94 -3.64
C PHE A 66 10.96 20.10 -3.20
N VAL A 67 10.96 18.85 -3.61
CA VAL A 67 12.09 17.96 -3.38
C VAL A 67 12.34 17.08 -4.62
N ILE A 68 13.61 16.89 -4.97
CA ILE A 68 14.02 15.96 -6.02
C ILE A 68 14.76 14.81 -5.33
N VAL A 69 14.32 13.59 -5.60
CA VAL A 69 14.84 12.37 -4.97
C VAL A 69 15.10 11.29 -5.99
N GLU A 70 16.07 10.45 -5.73
CA GLU A 70 16.23 9.17 -6.43
C GLU A 70 15.17 8.16 -5.95
N SER A 71 14.86 7.18 -6.78
CA SER A 71 13.76 6.23 -6.55
C SER A 71 13.95 5.30 -5.36
N GLY A 72 15.19 5.06 -4.94
CA GLY A 72 15.55 4.23 -3.78
C GLY A 72 15.46 4.96 -2.44
N VAL A 73 15.17 6.27 -2.42
CA VAL A 73 15.01 7.00 -1.15
C VAL A 73 13.89 6.40 -0.32
N ARG A 74 14.21 6.08 0.95
CA ARG A 74 13.22 5.59 1.93
C ARG A 74 12.33 6.73 2.39
N ILE A 75 11.01 6.48 2.43
CA ILE A 75 10.05 7.48 2.88
C ILE A 75 10.37 7.98 4.31
N GLY A 76 10.83 7.12 5.20
CA GLY A 76 11.24 7.52 6.56
C GLY A 76 12.35 8.56 6.56
N ASN A 77 13.38 8.40 5.70
CA ASN A 77 14.49 9.35 5.57
C ASN A 77 14.01 10.70 5.02
N LEU A 78 13.12 10.67 4.02
CA LEU A 78 12.55 11.89 3.46
C LEU A 78 11.69 12.63 4.50
N LEU A 79 10.81 11.93 5.22
CA LEU A 79 9.96 12.55 6.26
C LEU A 79 10.78 13.15 7.39
N LYS A 80 11.90 12.51 7.78
CA LYS A 80 12.84 13.07 8.77
C LYS A 80 13.36 14.44 8.36
N MET A 81 13.60 14.65 7.07
CA MET A 81 14.11 15.92 6.55
C MET A 81 13.01 16.99 6.40
N ILE A 82 11.83 16.61 5.85
CA ILE A 82 10.82 17.60 5.45
C ILE A 82 9.84 17.98 6.58
N MET A 83 9.44 17.04 7.45
CA MET A 83 8.39 17.32 8.44
C MET A 83 8.80 18.33 9.53
N PRO A 84 10.06 18.38 10.01
CA PRO A 84 10.51 19.45 10.90
C PRO A 84 10.44 20.85 10.29
N LYS A 85 10.41 20.93 8.94
CA LYS A 85 10.23 22.17 8.16
C LYS A 85 8.76 22.48 7.83
N ASN A 86 7.82 21.76 8.45
CA ASN A 86 6.37 21.87 8.25
C ASN A 86 5.89 21.48 6.83
N TRP A 87 6.59 20.54 6.21
CA TRP A 87 6.20 19.92 4.95
C TRP A 87 5.82 18.46 5.14
N GLY A 88 4.79 18.02 4.41
CA GLY A 88 4.30 16.65 4.42
C GLY A 88 4.03 16.12 3.02
N LEU A 89 3.68 14.84 2.94
CA LEU A 89 3.27 14.14 1.73
C LEU A 89 1.91 13.47 1.95
N VAL A 90 1.18 13.26 0.87
CA VAL A 90 -0.14 12.59 0.89
C VAL A 90 -0.05 11.17 0.33
N GLY A 91 -1.05 10.33 0.62
CA GLY A 91 -1.12 8.98 0.10
C GLY A 91 -0.04 8.04 0.64
N LEU A 92 0.45 8.29 1.86
CA LEU A 92 1.51 7.50 2.49
C LEU A 92 1.02 6.11 2.88
N SER A 93 1.80 5.09 2.53
CA SER A 93 1.60 3.71 2.98
C SER A 93 1.75 3.54 4.51
N GLY A 94 1.54 2.34 5.02
CA GLY A 94 1.72 2.01 6.44
C GLY A 94 3.16 1.64 6.84
N SER A 95 4.15 1.73 5.94
CA SER A 95 5.54 1.35 6.19
C SER A 95 6.51 2.52 5.96
N VAL A 96 7.38 2.75 6.93
CA VAL A 96 8.46 3.76 6.83
C VAL A 96 9.62 3.32 5.94
N THR A 97 9.66 2.03 5.59
CA THR A 97 10.73 1.43 4.78
C THR A 97 10.41 1.40 3.30
N ASP A 98 9.23 1.89 2.90
CA ASP A 98 8.87 1.97 1.49
C ASP A 98 9.80 2.95 0.76
N LEU A 99 10.16 2.59 -0.46
CA LEU A 99 10.96 3.44 -1.34
C LEU A 99 10.04 4.31 -2.21
N ILE A 100 10.46 5.55 -2.48
CA ILE A 100 9.66 6.52 -3.24
C ILE A 100 9.30 5.99 -4.63
N GLY A 101 10.23 5.33 -5.33
CA GLY A 101 9.96 4.68 -6.62
C GLY A 101 8.91 3.57 -6.52
N GLY A 102 8.95 2.77 -5.46
CA GLY A 102 7.93 1.75 -5.18
C GLY A 102 6.57 2.34 -4.86
N MET A 103 6.53 3.45 -4.11
CA MET A 103 5.29 4.18 -3.80
C MET A 103 4.66 4.79 -5.05
N LEU A 104 5.47 5.35 -5.97
CA LEU A 104 5.03 5.83 -7.27
C LEU A 104 4.47 4.67 -8.11
N SER A 105 5.25 3.59 -8.26
CA SER A 105 4.89 2.45 -9.10
C SER A 105 3.66 1.69 -8.61
N SER A 106 3.38 1.71 -7.31
CA SER A 106 2.16 1.16 -6.71
C SER A 106 1.03 2.18 -6.57
N ASN A 107 1.30 3.45 -6.83
CA ASN A 107 0.40 4.57 -6.54
C ASN A 107 -0.23 4.45 -5.16
N THR A 108 0.62 4.42 -4.13
CA THR A 108 0.19 4.10 -2.76
C THR A 108 -0.90 5.04 -2.26
N HIS A 109 -1.68 4.55 -1.33
CA HIS A 109 -2.79 5.26 -0.72
C HIS A 109 -2.69 5.22 0.81
N GLY A 110 -3.10 6.29 1.46
CA GLY A 110 -2.99 6.49 2.90
C GLY A 110 -4.32 6.48 3.65
N LYS A 111 -4.25 6.94 4.90
CA LYS A 111 -5.42 7.22 5.73
C LYS A 111 -6.10 8.54 5.36
N ASP A 112 -5.44 9.33 4.51
CA ASP A 112 -5.84 10.64 3.99
C ASP A 112 -6.39 10.60 2.55
N THR A 113 -6.43 9.43 1.93
CA THR A 113 -6.81 9.25 0.51
C THR A 113 -8.22 9.78 0.21
N TRP A 114 -9.13 9.73 1.17
CA TRP A 114 -10.46 10.30 1.06
C TRP A 114 -10.46 11.83 0.86
N LYS A 115 -9.43 12.53 1.34
CA LYS A 115 -9.27 14.00 1.28
C LYS A 115 -8.32 14.40 0.15
N ASN A 116 -7.14 13.79 0.13
CA ASN A 116 -6.01 14.24 -0.65
C ASN A 116 -5.74 13.38 -1.90
N GLY A 117 -6.33 12.18 -2.00
CA GLY A 117 -6.04 11.21 -3.05
C GLY A 117 -4.79 10.38 -2.77
N ASN A 118 -4.26 9.72 -3.80
CA ASN A 118 -3.13 8.81 -3.72
C ASN A 118 -1.78 9.56 -3.77
N PHE A 119 -0.68 8.81 -3.65
CA PHE A 119 0.69 9.32 -3.73
C PHE A 119 0.99 10.08 -5.03
N SER A 120 0.31 9.73 -6.13
CA SER A 120 0.36 10.45 -7.42
C SER A 120 0.14 11.95 -7.31
N LYS A 121 -0.56 12.43 -6.28
CA LYS A 121 -0.84 13.86 -6.06
C LYS A 121 0.40 14.67 -5.69
N ASN A 122 1.44 14.01 -5.15
CA ASN A 122 2.71 14.66 -4.86
C ASN A 122 3.62 14.75 -6.10
N ILE A 123 3.41 13.91 -7.13
CA ILE A 123 4.34 13.76 -8.25
C ILE A 123 4.13 14.89 -9.27
N LEU A 124 5.16 15.68 -9.50
CA LEU A 124 5.22 16.67 -10.57
C LEU A 124 5.76 16.06 -11.85
N SER A 125 6.93 15.44 -11.77
CA SER A 125 7.60 14.76 -12.87
C SER A 125 8.50 13.64 -12.37
N PHE A 126 8.95 12.81 -13.29
CA PHE A 126 9.97 11.79 -13.02
C PHE A 126 10.80 11.52 -14.28
N LYS A 127 12.00 10.99 -14.10
CA LYS A 127 12.83 10.44 -15.17
C LYS A 127 12.67 8.92 -15.22
N LEU A 128 12.34 8.39 -16.39
CA LEU A 128 12.09 6.98 -16.64
C LEU A 128 13.17 6.40 -17.55
N LEU A 129 13.90 5.40 -17.08
CA LEU A 129 14.80 4.60 -17.89
C LEU A 129 13.99 3.55 -18.65
N LEU A 130 13.96 3.65 -19.97
CA LEU A 130 13.25 2.76 -20.89
C LEU A 130 14.08 1.53 -21.26
N ALA A 131 13.44 0.51 -21.83
CA ALA A 131 14.09 -0.73 -22.29
C ALA A 131 15.19 -0.52 -23.34
N ASN A 132 15.09 0.55 -24.14
CA ASN A 132 16.11 0.91 -25.12
C ASN A 132 17.31 1.67 -24.54
N GLY A 133 17.36 1.88 -23.21
CA GLY A 133 18.43 2.61 -22.51
C GLY A 133 18.24 4.14 -22.48
N LYS A 134 17.23 4.69 -23.16
CA LYS A 134 16.93 6.12 -23.13
C LYS A 134 16.26 6.51 -21.82
N ILE A 135 16.51 7.75 -21.38
CA ILE A 135 15.82 8.36 -20.24
C ILE A 135 14.80 9.35 -20.76
N GLU A 136 13.54 9.12 -20.42
CA GLU A 136 12.44 10.02 -20.75
C GLU A 136 12.03 10.84 -19.51
N GLU A 137 11.88 12.14 -19.70
CA GLU A 137 11.29 13.02 -18.71
C GLU A 137 9.76 13.03 -18.87
N VAL A 138 9.05 12.67 -17.82
CA VAL A 138 7.60 12.43 -17.83
C VAL A 138 6.90 13.28 -16.80
N SER A 139 5.84 13.97 -17.20
CA SER A 139 5.00 14.76 -16.30
C SER A 139 3.54 14.76 -16.79
N ARG A 140 2.65 15.42 -16.05
CA ARG A 140 1.25 15.59 -16.49
C ARG A 140 1.12 16.50 -17.73
N GLN A 141 2.11 17.36 -18.00
CA GLN A 141 2.16 18.25 -19.15
C GLN A 141 2.96 17.65 -20.32
N LYS A 142 3.84 16.70 -20.03
CA LYS A 142 4.70 16.06 -21.01
C LYS A 142 4.56 14.54 -20.89
N ASN A 143 4.08 13.89 -21.92
CA ASN A 143 3.82 12.44 -21.97
C ASN A 143 2.78 11.96 -20.94
N ILE A 144 1.58 12.58 -20.92
CA ILE A 144 0.51 12.22 -19.97
C ILE A 144 0.10 10.74 -20.03
N GLU A 145 0.13 10.11 -21.21
CA GLU A 145 -0.17 8.68 -21.34
C GLU A 145 0.86 7.84 -20.59
N LEU A 146 2.15 8.15 -20.77
CA LEU A 146 3.24 7.47 -20.08
C LEU A 146 3.20 7.76 -18.58
N PHE A 147 2.85 8.99 -18.18
CA PHE A 147 2.63 9.32 -16.77
C PHE A 147 1.57 8.43 -16.14
N ASN A 148 0.40 8.31 -16.78
CA ASN A 148 -0.72 7.50 -16.27
C ASN A 148 -0.44 5.99 -16.34
N GLY A 149 0.44 5.55 -17.23
CA GLY A 149 0.87 4.16 -17.34
C GLY A 149 1.92 3.78 -16.30
N VAL A 150 2.86 4.68 -15.96
CA VAL A 150 3.95 4.40 -15.02
C VAL A 150 3.50 4.55 -13.56
N VAL A 151 2.72 5.60 -13.26
CA VAL A 151 2.15 5.78 -11.91
C VAL A 151 1.09 4.71 -11.65
N GLY A 152 1.35 3.85 -10.69
CA GLY A 152 0.52 2.67 -10.43
C GLY A 152 0.73 1.52 -11.43
N GLY A 153 1.69 1.64 -12.35
CA GLY A 153 2.00 0.66 -13.40
C GLY A 153 2.97 -0.44 -12.99
N LEU A 154 3.28 -0.55 -11.70
CA LEU A 154 3.99 -1.68 -11.10
C LEU A 154 5.40 -1.96 -11.68
N GLY A 155 6.03 -0.95 -12.31
CA GLY A 155 7.32 -1.09 -12.97
C GLY A 155 7.29 -1.80 -14.32
N PHE A 156 6.12 -1.98 -14.94
CA PHE A 156 5.97 -2.72 -16.20
C PHE A 156 6.56 -2.00 -17.41
N LEU A 157 6.72 -0.68 -17.37
CA LEU A 157 7.16 0.13 -18.52
C LEU A 157 8.61 0.59 -18.45
N GLY A 158 9.28 0.45 -17.31
CA GLY A 158 10.63 0.94 -17.13
C GLY A 158 10.98 1.20 -15.67
N ILE A 159 12.20 1.69 -15.44
CA ILE A 159 12.73 2.01 -14.11
C ILE A 159 12.67 3.52 -13.89
N VAL A 160 11.86 3.95 -12.93
CA VAL A 160 11.89 5.34 -12.46
C VAL A 160 13.21 5.56 -11.72
N VAL A 161 13.99 6.56 -12.12
CA VAL A 161 15.30 6.83 -11.52
C VAL A 161 15.35 8.08 -10.66
N GLU A 162 14.61 9.11 -11.03
CA GLU A 162 14.53 10.40 -10.33
C GLU A 162 13.08 10.88 -10.28
N ILE A 163 12.66 11.49 -9.19
CA ILE A 163 11.28 11.93 -8.97
C ILE A 163 11.30 13.33 -8.37
N THR A 164 10.56 14.25 -9.00
CA THR A 164 10.28 15.58 -8.46
C THR A 164 8.93 15.55 -7.74
N LEU A 165 8.95 15.84 -6.46
CA LEU A 165 7.76 15.86 -5.61
C LEU A 165 7.42 17.29 -5.18
N LYS A 166 6.13 17.60 -5.20
CA LYS A 166 5.55 18.74 -4.51
C LYS A 166 5.12 18.33 -3.12
N LEU A 167 5.56 19.07 -2.11
CA LEU A 167 5.22 18.86 -0.73
C LEU A 167 3.97 19.65 -0.35
N ASN A 168 3.27 19.19 0.67
CA ASN A 168 2.07 19.84 1.17
C ASN A 168 2.38 20.54 2.51
N PRO A 169 2.01 21.81 2.70
CA PRO A 169 2.24 22.48 3.96
C PRO A 169 1.39 21.85 5.06
N ILE A 170 2.01 21.64 6.23
CA ILE A 170 1.36 21.12 7.44
C ILE A 170 1.55 22.11 8.59
N LYS A 171 0.60 22.15 9.54
CA LYS A 171 0.67 23.04 10.70
C LYS A 171 1.88 22.70 11.60
N SER A 172 2.07 21.44 11.85
CA SER A 172 3.24 20.82 12.47
C SER A 172 3.16 19.33 12.21
N PHE A 173 4.17 18.55 12.61
CA PHE A 173 4.08 17.09 12.55
C PHE A 173 3.31 16.47 13.74
N MET A 174 2.65 17.30 14.57
CA MET A 174 1.78 16.83 15.64
C MET A 174 0.34 16.71 15.16
N VAL A 175 -0.31 15.65 15.56
CA VAL A 175 -1.70 15.36 15.19
C VAL A 175 -2.56 15.17 16.45
N LYS A 176 -3.74 15.74 16.42
CA LYS A 176 -4.82 15.47 17.37
C LYS A 176 -5.54 14.21 16.90
N ARG A 177 -5.54 13.18 17.73
CA ARG A 177 -6.13 11.86 17.44
C ARG A 177 -7.30 11.58 18.36
N ALA A 178 -8.38 11.07 17.80
CA ALA A 178 -9.54 10.58 18.56
C ALA A 178 -10.06 9.27 17.95
N THR A 179 -10.77 8.48 18.76
CA THR A 179 -11.42 7.24 18.34
C THR A 179 -12.91 7.26 18.66
N LYS A 180 -13.70 6.60 17.82
CA LYS A 180 -15.17 6.47 17.99
C LYS A 180 -15.58 5.04 17.71
N LYS A 181 -16.57 4.55 18.45
CA LYS A 181 -17.25 3.27 18.16
C LYS A 181 -18.06 3.37 16.88
N ILE A 182 -18.01 2.31 16.08
CA ILE A 182 -18.86 2.04 14.93
C ILE A 182 -19.67 0.80 15.28
N TYR A 183 -20.97 0.85 15.22
CA TYR A 183 -21.85 -0.23 15.67
C TYR A 183 -22.27 -1.17 14.52
N ASN A 184 -22.28 -0.66 13.28
CA ASN A 184 -22.69 -1.39 12.08
C ASN A 184 -22.15 -0.71 10.81
N PHE A 185 -22.40 -1.30 9.64
CA PHE A 185 -21.99 -0.71 8.36
C PHE A 185 -22.67 0.63 8.05
N GLY A 186 -23.89 0.86 8.51
CA GLY A 186 -24.57 2.15 8.35
C GLY A 186 -23.80 3.28 9.02
N ASP A 187 -23.43 3.10 10.30
CA ASP A 187 -22.61 4.07 11.05
C ASP A 187 -21.25 4.33 10.38
N MET A 188 -20.64 3.27 9.81
CA MET A 188 -19.39 3.38 9.10
C MET A 188 -19.53 4.23 7.82
N ILE A 189 -20.55 3.98 7.03
CA ILE A 189 -20.83 4.74 5.82
C ILE A 189 -21.11 6.20 6.16
N GLU A 190 -21.99 6.46 7.12
CA GLU A 190 -22.29 7.81 7.58
C GLU A 190 -21.02 8.54 8.02
N HIS A 191 -20.17 7.87 8.82
CA HIS A 191 -18.89 8.46 9.24
C HIS A 191 -18.05 8.90 8.05
N PHE A 192 -17.82 8.03 7.07
CA PHE A 192 -16.94 8.36 5.93
C PHE A 192 -17.50 9.48 5.05
N TYR A 193 -18.82 9.60 4.94
CA TYR A 193 -19.44 10.66 4.14
C TYR A 193 -19.65 11.98 4.90
N THR A 194 -19.43 11.99 6.21
CA THR A 194 -19.40 13.20 7.03
C THR A 194 -17.99 13.72 7.33
N LEU A 195 -16.96 13.01 6.91
CA LEU A 195 -15.56 13.36 7.16
C LEU A 195 -15.20 14.78 6.65
N GLU A 196 -15.73 15.19 5.52
CA GLU A 196 -15.46 16.51 4.95
C GLU A 196 -15.89 17.66 5.90
N LYS A 197 -16.92 17.43 6.70
CA LYS A 197 -17.43 18.36 7.70
C LYS A 197 -16.68 18.30 9.04
N SER A 198 -15.89 17.25 9.26
CA SER A 198 -15.23 16.98 10.55
C SER A 198 -13.89 17.72 10.75
N GLY A 199 -13.35 18.33 9.69
CA GLY A 199 -11.99 18.92 9.69
C GLY A 199 -10.85 17.89 9.81
N SER A 200 -11.15 16.60 9.69
CA SER A 200 -10.17 15.51 9.76
C SER A 200 -9.19 15.55 8.59
N ASP A 201 -7.93 15.15 8.81
CA ASP A 201 -6.96 14.92 7.74
C ASP A 201 -6.84 13.43 7.41
N PHE A 202 -6.94 12.58 8.43
CA PHE A 202 -6.76 11.14 8.33
C PHE A 202 -7.94 10.41 8.97
N SER A 203 -8.40 9.35 8.32
CA SER A 203 -9.40 8.46 8.92
C SER A 203 -9.36 7.05 8.36
N TYR A 204 -9.66 6.08 9.20
CA TYR A 204 -9.87 4.68 8.85
C TYR A 204 -10.74 4.00 9.89
N VAL A 205 -11.32 2.86 9.53
CA VAL A 205 -12.10 2.01 10.45
C VAL A 205 -11.43 0.65 10.56
N LEU A 206 -11.22 0.19 11.78
CA LEU A 206 -10.87 -1.20 12.08
C LEU A 206 -12.16 -1.95 12.41
N LEU A 207 -12.55 -2.86 11.53
CA LEU A 207 -13.73 -3.70 11.74
C LEU A 207 -13.40 -4.89 12.65
N ASP A 208 -14.40 -5.35 13.36
CA ASP A 208 -14.40 -6.63 14.06
C ASP A 208 -15.02 -7.71 13.16
N PRO A 209 -14.21 -8.57 12.52
CA PRO A 209 -14.70 -9.59 11.60
C PRO A 209 -15.45 -10.73 12.30
N PHE A 210 -15.38 -10.80 13.65
CA PHE A 210 -16.03 -11.82 14.48
C PHE A 210 -17.41 -11.37 14.99
N SER A 211 -17.91 -10.21 14.55
CA SER A 211 -19.23 -9.73 14.94
C SER A 211 -20.34 -10.58 14.32
N SER A 212 -21.45 -10.73 15.05
CA SER A 212 -22.62 -11.45 14.57
C SER A 212 -23.29 -10.74 13.37
N THR A 213 -24.13 -11.43 12.63
CA THR A 213 -24.88 -10.85 11.50
C THR A 213 -25.63 -9.58 11.86
N LYS A 214 -26.16 -9.46 13.08
CA LYS A 214 -26.87 -8.26 13.57
C LYS A 214 -25.95 -7.08 13.86
N SER A 215 -24.68 -7.31 14.13
CA SER A 215 -23.66 -6.29 14.42
C SER A 215 -22.54 -6.28 13.37
N LEU A 216 -22.81 -6.80 12.18
CA LEU A 216 -21.86 -6.83 11.08
C LEU A 216 -21.45 -5.41 10.70
N GLY A 217 -20.13 -5.18 10.57
CA GLY A 217 -19.60 -3.83 10.39
C GLY A 217 -19.24 -3.10 11.68
N LYS A 218 -19.42 -3.74 12.85
CA LYS A 218 -18.95 -3.22 14.14
C LYS A 218 -17.44 -3.00 14.12
N GLY A 219 -16.98 -1.91 14.73
CA GLY A 219 -15.56 -1.60 14.73
C GLY A 219 -15.23 -0.32 15.46
N ILE A 220 -14.01 0.16 15.22
CA ILE A 220 -13.50 1.40 15.80
C ILE A 220 -13.03 2.30 14.66
N CYS A 221 -13.58 3.50 14.60
CA CYS A 221 -13.07 4.54 13.74
C CYS A 221 -11.96 5.30 14.47
N GLU A 222 -10.89 5.58 13.74
CA GLU A 222 -9.85 6.52 14.14
C GLU A 222 -9.88 7.71 13.20
N SER A 223 -9.85 8.92 13.78
CA SER A 223 -9.80 10.17 13.06
C SER A 223 -8.71 11.05 13.66
N SER A 224 -7.93 11.71 12.81
CA SER A 224 -6.88 12.61 13.25
C SER A 224 -6.68 13.80 12.32
N MET A 225 -6.12 14.89 12.86
CA MET A 225 -5.86 16.13 12.13
C MET A 225 -4.55 16.76 12.59
N TYR A 226 -3.85 17.42 11.70
CA TYR A 226 -2.68 18.22 12.05
C TYR A 226 -3.08 19.42 12.93
N VAL A 227 -2.31 19.66 13.98
CA VAL A 227 -2.54 20.76 14.93
C VAL A 227 -1.27 21.57 15.17
N ASN A 228 -1.44 22.84 15.55
CA ASN A 228 -0.34 23.62 16.09
C ASN A 228 -0.10 23.15 17.53
N ALA A 229 1.01 22.48 17.75
CA ALA A 229 1.44 22.01 19.06
C ALA A 229 2.97 22.12 19.18
N PRO A 230 3.51 22.19 20.41
CA PRO A 230 4.95 22.15 20.60
C PRO A 230 5.55 20.94 19.89
N LYS A 231 6.63 21.18 19.16
CA LYS A 231 7.35 20.13 18.44
C LYS A 231 8.05 19.24 19.48
N CYS A 232 8.06 17.95 19.25
CA CYS A 232 9.00 17.07 19.92
C CYS A 232 10.42 17.30 19.39
N THR A 233 11.43 16.84 20.11
CA THR A 233 12.82 16.88 19.64
C THR A 233 13.00 15.97 18.40
N ASP A 234 14.02 16.23 17.60
CA ASP A 234 14.34 15.37 16.44
C ASP A 234 14.56 13.91 16.84
N ALA A 235 15.18 13.68 18.01
CA ALA A 235 15.36 12.33 18.55
C ALA A 235 14.03 11.64 18.87
N GLN A 236 13.06 12.35 19.45
CA GLN A 236 11.72 11.81 19.68
C GLN A 236 10.98 11.56 18.39
N PHE A 237 11.13 12.43 17.37
CA PHE A 237 10.54 12.22 16.06
C PHE A 237 11.09 10.96 15.39
N GLU A 238 12.41 10.77 15.44
CA GLU A 238 13.08 9.56 14.92
C GLU A 238 12.60 8.28 15.60
N GLU A 239 12.40 8.30 16.93
CA GLU A 239 11.91 7.12 17.66
C GLU A 239 10.58 6.59 17.09
N PHE A 240 9.73 7.47 16.55
CA PHE A 240 8.45 7.08 15.98
C PHE A 240 8.53 6.71 14.48
N LEU A 241 9.60 7.13 13.78
CA LEU A 241 9.81 6.80 12.37
C LEU A 241 10.29 5.37 12.16
N TYR A 242 11.01 4.81 13.14
CA TYR A 242 11.62 3.49 12.95
C TYR A 242 10.97 2.41 13.83
N PRO A 243 10.92 1.17 13.32
CA PRO A 243 10.38 0.05 14.10
C PRO A 243 11.13 -0.12 15.42
N LYS A 244 10.40 -0.34 16.49
CA LYS A 244 11.00 -0.64 17.79
C LYS A 244 11.85 -1.90 17.71
N ARG A 245 13.05 -1.87 18.29
CA ARG A 245 13.93 -3.04 18.38
C ARG A 245 13.42 -4.10 19.36
N LYS A 246 12.51 -3.73 20.27
CA LYS A 246 11.92 -4.58 21.30
C LYS A 246 10.42 -4.30 21.44
N ILE A 247 9.65 -5.31 21.82
CA ILE A 247 8.26 -5.21 22.26
C ILE A 247 8.28 -5.44 23.77
N GLY A 248 8.08 -4.38 24.55
CA GLY A 248 8.41 -4.42 25.97
C GLY A 248 9.91 -4.69 26.18
N LEU A 249 10.24 -5.73 26.94
CA LEU A 249 11.62 -6.15 27.20
C LEU A 249 12.15 -7.20 26.22
N LEU A 250 11.28 -7.78 25.37
CA LEU A 250 11.59 -8.91 24.51
C LEU A 250 11.96 -8.47 23.08
N LYS A 251 12.84 -9.26 22.43
CA LYS A 251 13.02 -9.17 20.96
C LYS A 251 11.71 -9.55 20.27
N PRO A 252 11.39 -8.97 19.10
CA PRO A 252 10.14 -9.27 18.39
C PRO A 252 9.94 -10.78 18.14
N GLU A 253 10.99 -11.50 17.77
CA GLU A 253 10.93 -12.94 17.52
C GLU A 253 10.51 -13.72 18.77
N THR A 254 11.13 -13.41 19.91
CA THR A 254 10.80 -14.05 21.20
C THR A 254 9.38 -13.69 21.62
N PHE A 255 9.00 -12.42 21.51
CA PHE A 255 7.64 -11.98 21.83
C PHE A 255 6.59 -12.73 21.02
N TRP A 256 6.74 -12.78 19.70
CA TRP A 256 5.75 -13.43 18.84
C TRP A 256 5.76 -14.95 18.99
N SER A 257 6.91 -15.60 19.20
CA SER A 257 6.96 -17.05 19.45
C SER A 257 6.23 -17.43 20.76
N THR A 258 6.28 -16.56 21.78
CA THR A 258 5.57 -16.76 23.05
C THR A 258 4.05 -16.55 22.91
N ILE A 259 3.63 -15.52 22.17
CA ILE A 259 2.20 -15.19 22.03
C ILE A 259 1.48 -16.10 21.03
N ARG A 260 2.15 -16.49 19.94
CA ARG A 260 1.57 -17.25 18.83
C ARG A 260 0.79 -18.52 19.22
N PRO A 261 1.23 -19.37 20.17
CA PRO A 261 0.48 -20.58 20.55
C PRO A 261 -0.93 -20.26 21.09
N PHE A 262 -1.11 -19.08 21.70
CA PHE A 262 -2.35 -18.61 22.30
C PHE A 262 -3.16 -17.71 21.35
N TRP A 263 -2.62 -17.39 20.15
CA TRP A 263 -3.27 -16.50 19.22
C TRP A 263 -4.15 -17.28 18.23
N GLY A 264 -5.39 -16.86 18.10
CA GLY A 264 -6.37 -17.44 17.21
C GLY A 264 -7.66 -16.60 17.20
N ASN A 265 -8.70 -17.10 16.57
CA ASN A 265 -9.95 -16.37 16.39
C ASN A 265 -10.55 -15.91 17.73
N ASN A 266 -10.55 -16.76 18.76
CA ASN A 266 -11.09 -16.41 20.08
C ASN A 266 -10.30 -15.27 20.75
N THR A 267 -8.97 -15.35 20.73
CA THR A 267 -8.10 -14.30 21.29
C THR A 267 -8.26 -13.01 20.53
N CYS A 268 -8.29 -13.06 19.20
CA CYS A 268 -8.50 -11.90 18.35
C CYS A 268 -9.86 -11.25 18.62
N SER A 269 -10.93 -12.04 18.70
CA SER A 269 -12.28 -11.59 19.06
C SER A 269 -12.30 -10.91 20.44
N LEU A 270 -11.63 -11.51 21.44
CA LEU A 270 -11.54 -10.91 22.78
C LEU A 270 -10.82 -9.55 22.74
N VAL A 271 -9.68 -9.48 22.04
CA VAL A 271 -8.92 -8.22 21.88
C VAL A 271 -9.79 -7.15 21.21
N ASN A 272 -10.52 -7.50 20.15
CA ASN A 272 -11.44 -6.57 19.48
C ASN A 272 -12.56 -6.08 20.40
N LYS A 273 -13.16 -6.97 21.20
CA LYS A 273 -14.18 -6.61 22.21
C LYS A 273 -13.62 -5.65 23.26
N LEU A 274 -12.42 -5.92 23.79
CA LEU A 274 -11.77 -5.03 24.77
C LEU A 274 -11.43 -3.66 24.17
N ARG A 275 -10.91 -3.62 22.95
CA ARG A 275 -10.66 -2.36 22.23
C ARG A 275 -11.95 -1.58 22.01
N PHE A 276 -13.02 -2.25 21.56
CA PHE A 276 -14.31 -1.63 21.36
C PHE A 276 -14.86 -1.06 22.68
N PHE A 277 -14.82 -1.84 23.76
CA PHE A 277 -15.28 -1.38 25.08
C PHE A 277 -14.56 -0.12 25.56
N ARG A 278 -13.25 -0.05 25.37
CA ARG A 278 -12.39 1.11 25.77
C ARG A 278 -12.58 2.32 24.88
N SER A 279 -13.10 2.16 23.67
CA SER A 279 -13.33 3.25 22.72
C SER A 279 -14.53 4.10 23.14
N GLN A 280 -14.59 5.34 22.64
CA GLN A 280 -15.65 6.30 22.97
C GLN A 280 -16.83 6.19 22.02
N ASN A 281 -17.97 6.71 22.45
CA ASN A 281 -19.15 6.81 21.58
C ASN A 281 -19.04 7.98 20.59
N ASN A 282 -18.35 9.04 20.98
CA ASN A 282 -18.12 10.25 20.17
C ASN A 282 -16.66 10.67 20.28
N PHE A 283 -16.18 11.51 19.37
CA PHE A 283 -14.82 12.05 19.36
C PHE A 283 -14.60 13.15 20.45
N THR A 284 -14.95 12.86 21.71
CA THR A 284 -14.91 13.85 22.80
C THR A 284 -13.55 13.93 23.50
N LYS A 285 -12.84 12.80 23.61
CA LYS A 285 -11.48 12.74 24.16
C LYS A 285 -10.48 12.56 23.04
N TYR A 286 -9.35 13.24 23.12
CA TYR A 286 -8.28 13.17 22.14
C TYR A 286 -6.91 13.12 22.81
N SER A 287 -5.94 12.59 22.08
CA SER A 287 -4.51 12.74 22.37
C SER A 287 -3.84 13.61 21.32
N VAL A 288 -2.75 14.24 21.67
CA VAL A 288 -1.86 14.93 20.73
C VAL A 288 -0.57 14.12 20.65
N GLU A 289 -0.26 13.65 19.46
CA GLU A 289 0.82 12.68 19.24
C GLU A 289 1.58 13.02 17.95
N PRO A 290 2.85 12.61 17.80
CA PRO A 290 3.59 12.76 16.55
C PRO A 290 2.92 11.97 15.43
N PHE A 291 2.85 12.55 14.23
CA PHE A 291 2.29 11.92 13.03
C PHE A 291 2.84 10.51 12.75
N PRO A 292 4.17 10.25 12.84
CA PRO A 292 4.68 8.90 12.58
C PRO A 292 4.08 7.83 13.48
N LYS A 293 3.77 8.14 14.74
CA LYS A 293 3.14 7.20 15.67
C LYS A 293 1.74 6.78 15.21
N ILE A 294 1.01 7.70 14.56
CA ILE A 294 -0.33 7.46 14.05
C ILE A 294 -0.27 6.77 12.68
N GLN A 295 0.58 7.27 11.78
CA GLN A 295 0.68 6.75 10.43
C GLN A 295 1.28 5.33 10.40
N TYR A 296 2.32 5.12 11.18
CA TYR A 296 3.11 3.89 11.19
C TYR A 296 2.88 3.05 12.45
N GLY A 297 1.63 2.87 12.86
CA GLY A 297 1.28 2.12 14.08
C GLY A 297 1.87 0.70 14.12
N TYR A 298 2.11 0.07 12.97
CA TYR A 298 2.80 -1.23 12.89
C TYR A 298 4.28 -1.16 13.28
N SER A 299 4.91 0.00 13.26
CA SER A 299 6.28 0.17 13.78
C SER A 299 6.39 -0.14 15.27
N ALA A 300 5.28 -0.03 16.01
CA ALA A 300 5.20 -0.43 17.41
C ALA A 300 5.13 -1.96 17.61
N LEU A 301 4.79 -2.72 16.57
CA LEU A 301 4.64 -4.17 16.56
C LEU A 301 5.51 -4.79 15.45
N PRO A 302 6.85 -4.61 15.52
CA PRO A 302 7.76 -5.08 14.49
C PRO A 302 7.65 -6.58 14.30
N LYS A 303 7.78 -7.05 13.03
CA LYS A 303 7.69 -8.46 12.65
C LYS A 303 6.35 -9.14 13.03
N PHE A 304 5.25 -8.38 13.04
CA PHE A 304 3.92 -8.93 13.38
C PHE A 304 3.51 -10.12 12.49
N ASN A 305 4.07 -10.23 11.29
CA ASN A 305 3.87 -11.37 10.41
C ASN A 305 4.27 -12.72 11.04
N LEU A 306 5.18 -12.73 12.03
CA LEU A 306 5.54 -13.93 12.79
C LEU A 306 4.36 -14.50 13.60
N LEU A 307 3.32 -13.69 13.83
CA LEU A 307 2.08 -14.15 14.47
C LEU A 307 1.38 -15.23 13.63
N TYR A 308 1.54 -15.17 12.30
CA TYR A 308 0.94 -16.11 11.36
C TYR A 308 1.82 -17.34 11.06
N ALA A 309 3.04 -17.39 11.60
CA ALA A 309 3.95 -18.51 11.34
C ALA A 309 3.41 -19.83 11.96
N PRO A 310 3.76 -21.02 11.41
CA PRO A 310 4.59 -21.20 10.21
C PRO A 310 3.83 -21.08 8.89
N TYR A 311 2.50 -20.96 8.91
CA TYR A 311 1.63 -21.08 7.73
C TYR A 311 1.55 -19.78 6.91
N GLY A 312 1.83 -18.61 7.56
CA GLY A 312 1.71 -17.32 6.91
C GLY A 312 0.27 -16.81 6.78
N PHE A 313 0.10 -15.76 6.00
CA PHE A 313 -1.18 -15.18 5.64
C PHE A 313 -1.14 -14.68 4.20
N PHE A 314 -2.31 -14.43 3.61
CA PHE A 314 -2.40 -13.59 2.43
C PHE A 314 -3.25 -12.35 2.73
N GLU A 315 -2.96 -11.24 2.06
CA GLU A 315 -3.74 -10.03 2.17
C GLU A 315 -4.57 -9.84 0.90
N LEU A 316 -5.86 -9.61 1.08
CA LEU A 316 -6.75 -9.13 0.05
C LEU A 316 -7.10 -7.68 0.37
N GLN A 317 -6.78 -6.78 -0.54
CA GLN A 317 -7.26 -5.42 -0.46
C GLN A 317 -8.11 -5.12 -1.69
N SER A 318 -9.39 -4.87 -1.48
CA SER A 318 -10.35 -4.57 -2.55
C SER A 318 -11.10 -3.27 -2.27
N ILE A 319 -11.48 -2.55 -3.33
CA ILE A 319 -12.32 -1.36 -3.27
C ILE A 319 -13.63 -1.64 -3.98
N PHE A 320 -14.70 -1.03 -3.48
CA PHE A 320 -16.04 -1.13 -4.06
C PHE A 320 -16.67 0.25 -4.18
N PRO A 321 -17.49 0.50 -5.23
CA PRO A 321 -18.34 1.67 -5.31
C PRO A 321 -19.22 1.80 -4.06
N LYS A 322 -19.57 3.04 -3.74
CA LYS A 322 -20.33 3.37 -2.52
C LYS A 322 -21.58 2.50 -2.34
N GLU A 323 -22.36 2.39 -3.38
CA GLU A 323 -23.65 1.69 -3.41
C GLU A 323 -23.52 0.17 -3.19
N ASN A 324 -22.38 -0.41 -3.55
CA ASN A 324 -22.13 -1.84 -3.45
C ASN A 324 -21.36 -2.24 -2.18
N THR A 325 -20.82 -1.27 -1.43
CA THR A 325 -19.86 -1.51 -0.34
C THR A 325 -20.41 -2.45 0.74
N ILE A 326 -21.62 -2.20 1.24
CA ILE A 326 -22.20 -2.99 2.36
C ILE A 326 -22.40 -4.44 1.92
N HIS A 327 -23.00 -4.65 0.75
CA HIS A 327 -23.24 -6.00 0.23
C HIS A 327 -21.95 -6.76 -0.03
N ALA A 328 -20.97 -6.10 -0.65
CA ALA A 328 -19.66 -6.69 -0.92
C ALA A 328 -18.93 -7.10 0.37
N PHE A 329 -18.87 -6.21 1.37
CA PHE A 329 -18.20 -6.50 2.64
C PHE A 329 -18.90 -7.63 3.39
N THR A 330 -20.24 -7.66 3.35
CA THR A 330 -21.04 -8.73 3.94
C THR A 330 -20.70 -10.08 3.33
N GLU A 331 -20.68 -10.18 2.00
CA GLU A 331 -20.36 -11.44 1.33
C GLU A 331 -18.90 -11.86 1.51
N LEU A 332 -17.94 -10.92 1.47
CA LEU A 332 -16.51 -11.22 1.73
C LEU A 332 -16.29 -11.81 3.13
N LEU A 333 -16.92 -11.23 4.15
CA LEU A 333 -16.80 -11.72 5.52
C LEU A 333 -17.56 -13.06 5.71
N ALA A 334 -18.70 -13.25 5.06
CA ALA A 334 -19.45 -14.51 5.11
C ALA A 334 -18.66 -15.67 4.48
N VAL A 335 -18.01 -15.44 3.34
CA VAL A 335 -17.16 -16.44 2.68
C VAL A 335 -15.96 -16.80 3.53
N SER A 336 -15.35 -15.85 4.25
CA SER A 336 -14.22 -16.14 5.15
C SER A 336 -14.62 -17.15 6.24
N ASN A 337 -15.83 -17.03 6.77
CA ASN A 337 -16.39 -17.98 7.75
C ASN A 337 -16.59 -19.37 7.14
N GLN A 338 -17.10 -19.48 5.90
CA GLN A 338 -17.28 -20.77 5.21
C GLN A 338 -15.96 -21.54 5.06
N PHE A 339 -14.87 -20.80 4.78
CA PHE A 339 -13.53 -21.39 4.63
C PHE A 339 -12.76 -21.52 5.95
N LYS A 340 -13.36 -21.17 7.11
CA LYS A 340 -12.70 -21.16 8.43
C LYS A 340 -11.38 -20.41 8.44
N SER A 341 -11.35 -19.29 7.71
CA SER A 341 -10.18 -18.41 7.56
C SER A 341 -10.62 -16.97 7.83
N GLU A 342 -11.23 -16.76 8.98
CA GLU A 342 -11.68 -15.46 9.43
C GLU A 342 -10.47 -14.52 9.58
N PRO A 343 -10.56 -13.29 9.05
CA PRO A 343 -9.43 -12.37 9.09
C PRO A 343 -9.14 -11.89 10.51
N TRP A 344 -7.86 -11.67 10.82
CA TRP A 344 -7.47 -11.10 12.13
C TRP A 344 -7.36 -9.58 12.08
N ILE A 345 -7.13 -9.04 10.88
CA ILE A 345 -7.08 -7.60 10.65
C ILE A 345 -8.03 -7.27 9.49
N CYS A 346 -8.88 -6.28 9.72
CA CYS A 346 -9.84 -5.80 8.73
C CYS A 346 -9.89 -4.28 8.81
N MET A 347 -9.32 -3.59 7.82
CA MET A 347 -9.21 -2.13 7.79
C MET A 347 -9.98 -1.55 6.60
N VAL A 348 -10.82 -0.57 6.86
CA VAL A 348 -11.59 0.14 5.84
C VAL A 348 -11.09 1.57 5.68
N LYS A 349 -10.96 2.01 4.42
CA LYS A 349 -10.60 3.38 4.04
C LYS A 349 -11.51 3.88 2.93
N ARG A 350 -11.77 5.20 2.93
CA ARG A 350 -12.43 5.87 1.82
C ARG A 350 -11.38 6.36 0.81
N HIS A 351 -11.75 6.31 -0.47
CA HIS A 351 -10.90 6.73 -1.58
C HIS A 351 -11.57 7.81 -2.44
N LYS A 352 -10.74 8.52 -3.20
CA LYS A 352 -11.13 9.38 -4.32
C LYS A 352 -10.65 8.78 -5.64
N PRO A 353 -11.28 9.11 -6.77
CA PRO A 353 -10.82 8.70 -8.09
C PRO A 353 -9.39 9.16 -8.40
N ASP A 354 -8.69 8.38 -9.23
CA ASP A 354 -7.36 8.64 -9.75
C ASP A 354 -7.33 8.35 -11.26
N THR A 355 -6.36 8.89 -11.99
CA THR A 355 -6.28 8.82 -13.46
C THR A 355 -5.32 7.77 -14.00
N SER A 356 -4.57 7.09 -13.15
CA SER A 356 -3.61 6.03 -13.56
C SER A 356 -4.36 4.86 -14.20
N TYR A 357 -3.80 4.24 -15.24
CA TYR A 357 -4.48 3.18 -16.00
C TYR A 357 -4.77 1.92 -15.17
N LEU A 358 -3.86 1.53 -14.29
CA LEU A 358 -4.06 0.43 -13.35
C LEU A 358 -4.44 0.94 -11.96
N THR A 359 -5.21 2.02 -11.89
CA THR A 359 -5.60 2.61 -10.61
C THR A 359 -6.50 1.68 -9.81
N PHE A 360 -6.09 1.44 -8.56
CA PHE A 360 -6.94 0.80 -7.56
C PHE A 360 -8.06 1.72 -7.08
N SER A 361 -7.79 3.03 -6.99
CA SER A 361 -8.71 4.00 -6.37
C SER A 361 -9.93 4.33 -7.24
N GLY A 362 -11.03 4.64 -6.56
CA GLY A 362 -12.30 5.06 -7.13
C GLY A 362 -13.12 5.81 -6.08
N ASP A 363 -14.32 6.28 -6.41
CA ASP A 363 -15.24 6.86 -5.44
C ASP A 363 -15.93 5.74 -4.64
N GLY A 364 -15.29 5.29 -3.55
CA GLY A 364 -15.78 4.17 -2.78
C GLY A 364 -15.00 3.89 -1.52
N LEU A 365 -15.24 2.72 -0.94
CA LEU A 365 -14.56 2.24 0.26
C LEU A 365 -13.73 1.00 -0.07
N SER A 366 -12.49 0.97 0.41
CA SER A 366 -11.67 -0.23 0.36
C SER A 366 -11.69 -0.95 1.70
N ILE A 367 -11.54 -2.28 1.61
CA ILE A 367 -11.31 -3.17 2.75
C ILE A 367 -10.01 -3.92 2.53
N ALA A 368 -9.09 -3.84 3.51
CA ALA A 368 -7.87 -4.63 3.56
C ALA A 368 -8.04 -5.72 4.61
N ILE A 369 -7.87 -6.97 4.20
CA ILE A 369 -8.19 -8.16 5.00
C ILE A 369 -7.00 -9.10 5.00
N ASN A 370 -6.50 -9.49 6.20
CA ASN A 370 -5.42 -10.44 6.36
C ASN A 370 -5.97 -11.80 6.76
N PHE A 371 -5.94 -12.76 5.86
CA PHE A 371 -6.43 -14.12 6.07
C PHE A 371 -5.31 -15.06 6.53
N PRO A 372 -5.42 -15.72 7.72
CA PRO A 372 -4.47 -16.74 8.12
C PRO A 372 -4.55 -17.98 7.22
N LEU A 373 -3.40 -18.53 6.83
CA LEU A 373 -3.34 -19.71 5.95
C LEU A 373 -3.40 -21.05 6.69
N LYS A 374 -3.49 -21.05 8.02
CA LYS A 374 -3.43 -22.26 8.86
C LYS A 374 -4.46 -23.34 8.47
N SER A 375 -5.66 -22.94 8.08
CA SER A 375 -6.77 -23.83 7.72
C SER A 375 -6.88 -24.12 6.22
N LEU A 376 -6.01 -23.54 5.40
CA LEU A 376 -6.10 -23.58 3.94
C LEU A 376 -4.93 -24.37 3.33
N ASN A 377 -5.19 -25.58 2.83
CA ASN A 377 -4.27 -26.24 1.90
C ASN A 377 -4.34 -25.56 0.51
N SER A 378 -3.47 -25.95 -0.43
CA SER A 378 -3.37 -25.33 -1.76
C SER A 378 -4.70 -25.31 -2.53
N ASN A 379 -5.42 -26.43 -2.55
CA ASN A 379 -6.71 -26.56 -3.25
C ASN A 379 -7.79 -25.68 -2.61
N LEU A 380 -7.91 -25.70 -1.28
CA LEU A 380 -8.88 -24.84 -0.57
C LEU A 380 -8.54 -23.35 -0.74
N ARG A 381 -7.27 -23.00 -0.78
CA ARG A 381 -6.82 -21.62 -1.03
C ARG A 381 -7.25 -21.15 -2.42
N GLU A 382 -7.03 -21.96 -3.45
CA GLU A 382 -7.45 -21.64 -4.82
C GLU A 382 -8.98 -21.45 -4.90
N LYS A 383 -9.76 -22.40 -4.36
CA LYS A 383 -11.22 -22.29 -4.31
C LYS A 383 -11.68 -21.03 -3.57
N TYR A 384 -11.02 -20.69 -2.46
CA TYR A 384 -11.31 -19.50 -1.69
C TYR A 384 -11.01 -18.23 -2.49
N CYS A 385 -9.83 -18.12 -3.11
CA CYS A 385 -9.47 -16.98 -3.95
C CYS A 385 -10.47 -16.81 -5.11
N ASN A 386 -10.85 -17.89 -5.80
CA ASN A 386 -11.83 -17.83 -6.88
C ASN A 386 -13.19 -17.29 -6.39
N LYS A 387 -13.62 -17.73 -5.20
CA LYS A 387 -14.86 -17.22 -4.60
C LYS A 387 -14.77 -15.73 -4.25
N LEU A 388 -13.63 -15.28 -3.73
CA LEU A 388 -13.37 -13.85 -3.48
C LEU A 388 -13.39 -13.05 -4.78
N PHE A 389 -12.80 -13.55 -5.87
CA PHE A 389 -12.81 -12.88 -7.18
C PHE A 389 -14.23 -12.76 -7.76
N GLU A 390 -15.05 -13.81 -7.63
CA GLU A 390 -16.47 -13.76 -8.03
C GLU A 390 -17.23 -12.64 -7.32
N ILE A 391 -17.06 -12.53 -5.99
CA ILE A 391 -17.71 -11.49 -5.20
C ILE A 391 -17.23 -10.10 -5.62
N ILE A 392 -15.93 -9.93 -5.81
CA ILE A 392 -15.36 -8.64 -6.20
C ILE A 392 -15.91 -8.20 -7.56
N LEU A 393 -15.97 -9.09 -8.55
CA LEU A 393 -16.55 -8.79 -9.85
C LEU A 393 -18.06 -8.51 -9.78
N LYS A 394 -18.80 -9.30 -9.00
CA LYS A 394 -20.26 -9.15 -8.80
C LYS A 394 -20.62 -7.73 -8.33
N PHE A 395 -19.77 -7.13 -7.50
CA PHE A 395 -20.02 -5.81 -6.92
C PHE A 395 -19.16 -4.70 -7.56
N ASN A 396 -18.67 -4.91 -8.78
CA ASN A 396 -17.86 -3.94 -9.53
C ASN A 396 -16.62 -3.46 -8.74
N GLY A 397 -16.01 -4.37 -7.96
CA GLY A 397 -14.84 -4.08 -7.17
C GLY A 397 -13.54 -4.23 -7.97
N LYS A 398 -12.44 -3.75 -7.36
CA LYS A 398 -11.07 -3.93 -7.84
C LYS A 398 -10.19 -4.44 -6.72
N ILE A 399 -9.19 -5.27 -7.05
CA ILE A 399 -8.15 -5.71 -6.12
C ILE A 399 -6.92 -4.82 -6.27
N TYR A 400 -6.31 -4.41 -5.17
CA TYR A 400 -5.03 -3.70 -5.22
C TYR A 400 -3.90 -4.64 -5.63
N LEU A 401 -3.36 -4.45 -6.84
CA LEU A 401 -2.43 -5.38 -7.49
C LEU A 401 -1.13 -5.59 -6.70
N SER A 402 -0.70 -4.61 -5.90
CA SER A 402 0.47 -4.73 -5.02
C SER A 402 0.24 -5.62 -3.78
N LYS A 403 -1.01 -6.04 -3.52
CA LYS A 403 -1.36 -6.78 -2.29
C LYS A 403 -1.81 -8.21 -2.54
N HIS A 404 -2.00 -8.62 -3.78
CA HIS A 404 -2.46 -9.97 -4.08
C HIS A 404 -1.75 -10.52 -5.32
N ALA A 405 -1.05 -11.64 -5.14
CA ALA A 405 -0.45 -12.41 -6.23
C ALA A 405 -1.52 -13.31 -6.92
N ASN A 406 -1.18 -13.85 -8.06
CA ASN A 406 -1.94 -14.89 -8.76
C ASN A 406 -3.36 -14.51 -9.20
N ILE A 407 -3.63 -13.20 -9.41
CA ILE A 407 -4.90 -12.78 -10.02
C ILE A 407 -4.92 -13.29 -11.47
N PRO A 408 -5.92 -14.10 -11.90
CA PRO A 408 -6.02 -14.57 -13.27
C PRO A 408 -6.16 -13.40 -14.27
N LYS A 409 -5.57 -13.53 -15.47
CA LYS A 409 -5.61 -12.49 -16.51
C LYS A 409 -7.05 -12.06 -16.84
N SER A 410 -7.96 -13.02 -16.99
CA SER A 410 -9.38 -12.75 -17.30
C SER A 410 -10.09 -11.95 -16.20
N ILE A 411 -9.73 -12.16 -14.93
CA ILE A 411 -10.24 -11.42 -13.78
C ILE A 411 -9.65 -10.01 -13.76
N PHE A 412 -8.32 -9.90 -13.95
CA PHE A 412 -7.63 -8.62 -14.06
C PHE A 412 -8.23 -7.71 -15.14
N GLN A 413 -8.45 -8.25 -16.34
CA GLN A 413 -9.01 -7.51 -17.47
C GLN A 413 -10.42 -6.97 -17.22
N LYS A 414 -11.24 -7.73 -16.47
CA LYS A 414 -12.58 -7.27 -16.04
C LYS A 414 -12.52 -6.16 -14.99
N MET A 415 -11.57 -6.24 -14.05
CA MET A 415 -11.42 -5.23 -12.99
C MET A 415 -10.75 -3.94 -13.48
N TYR A 416 -9.89 -4.03 -14.49
CA TYR A 416 -9.06 -2.93 -15.01
C TYR A 416 -9.26 -2.75 -16.52
N PRO A 417 -10.37 -2.16 -16.98
CA PRO A 417 -10.66 -2.03 -18.42
C PRO A 417 -9.60 -1.23 -19.18
N ASP A 418 -8.92 -0.28 -18.53
CA ASP A 418 -7.81 0.48 -19.12
C ASP A 418 -6.50 -0.32 -19.26
N TYR A 419 -6.50 -1.63 -18.93
CA TYR A 419 -5.34 -2.50 -19.16
C TYR A 419 -4.89 -2.50 -20.64
N LYS A 420 -5.81 -2.27 -21.60
CA LYS A 420 -5.50 -2.15 -23.02
C LYS A 420 -4.54 -0.99 -23.31
N LYS A 421 -4.79 0.19 -22.71
CA LYS A 421 -3.88 1.33 -22.81
C LYS A 421 -2.50 1.02 -22.24
N MET A 422 -2.46 0.23 -21.15
CA MET A 422 -1.21 -0.25 -20.56
C MET A 422 -0.47 -1.22 -21.50
N SER A 423 -1.18 -2.14 -22.15
CA SER A 423 -0.62 -3.06 -23.15
C SER A 423 -0.09 -2.30 -24.38
N ASP A 424 -0.82 -1.28 -24.86
CA ASP A 424 -0.40 -0.45 -25.98
C ASP A 424 0.90 0.31 -25.65
N LEU A 425 1.00 0.88 -24.44
CA LEU A 425 2.25 1.51 -23.98
C LEU A 425 3.38 0.50 -23.88
N LYS A 426 3.11 -0.70 -23.36
CA LYS A 426 4.10 -1.76 -23.25
C LYS A 426 4.67 -2.12 -24.63
N ASN A 427 3.81 -2.35 -25.61
CA ASN A 427 4.21 -2.65 -26.98
C ASN A 427 5.00 -1.50 -27.65
N ARG A 428 4.69 -0.24 -27.30
CA ARG A 428 5.36 0.96 -27.84
C ARG A 428 6.75 1.18 -27.25
N TYR A 429 6.89 1.03 -25.91
CA TYR A 429 8.11 1.42 -25.19
C TYR A 429 9.01 0.24 -24.81
N ASP A 430 8.47 -0.96 -24.78
CA ASP A 430 9.19 -2.20 -24.46
C ASP A 430 8.62 -3.40 -25.23
N PRO A 431 8.69 -3.40 -26.58
CA PRO A 431 8.12 -4.45 -27.45
C PRO A 431 8.74 -5.82 -27.18
N ASP A 432 9.98 -5.87 -26.72
CA ASP A 432 10.69 -7.11 -26.42
C ASP A 432 10.38 -7.61 -24.99
N PHE A 433 9.53 -6.92 -24.24
CA PHE A 433 9.20 -7.25 -22.84
C PHE A 433 10.45 -7.44 -21.97
N VAL A 434 11.43 -6.54 -22.09
CA VAL A 434 12.66 -6.54 -21.27
C VAL A 434 12.31 -6.39 -19.80
N PHE A 435 11.44 -5.42 -19.44
CA PHE A 435 10.92 -5.26 -18.09
C PHE A 435 9.73 -6.20 -17.86
N SER A 436 10.00 -7.40 -17.35
CA SER A 436 9.00 -8.46 -17.25
C SER A 436 9.14 -9.23 -15.93
N SER A 437 8.33 -8.84 -14.95
CA SER A 437 8.12 -9.63 -13.74
C SER A 437 7.18 -10.81 -14.00
N ASP A 438 7.08 -11.73 -13.03
CA ASP A 438 6.09 -12.82 -13.08
C ASP A 438 4.66 -12.27 -13.22
N ALA A 439 4.36 -11.13 -12.57
CA ALA A 439 3.09 -10.43 -12.74
C ALA A 439 2.89 -9.87 -14.15
N THR A 440 3.93 -9.27 -14.77
CA THR A 440 3.86 -8.76 -16.14
C THR A 440 3.52 -9.89 -17.11
N ASN A 441 4.24 -11.01 -16.98
CA ASN A 441 4.03 -12.20 -17.84
C ASN A 441 2.60 -12.72 -17.73
N ARG A 442 2.08 -12.82 -16.52
CA ARG A 442 0.72 -13.32 -16.27
C ARG A 442 -0.37 -12.37 -16.74
N LEU A 443 -0.20 -11.05 -16.56
CA LEU A 443 -1.26 -10.06 -16.77
C LEU A 443 -1.27 -9.44 -18.17
N LEU A 444 -0.09 -9.19 -18.78
CA LEU A 444 0.02 -8.43 -20.02
C LEU A 444 0.46 -9.27 -21.22
N VAL A 445 1.30 -10.31 -21.03
CA VAL A 445 1.73 -11.13 -22.17
C VAL A 445 0.55 -11.92 -22.72
N GLU A 446 0.30 -11.83 -24.03
CA GLU A 446 -0.68 -12.68 -24.70
C GLU A 446 -0.14 -14.11 -24.73
N ASN A 447 -0.95 -15.06 -24.23
CA ASN A 447 -0.61 -16.47 -24.41
C ASN A 447 -0.72 -16.77 -25.90
N SER A 448 0.44 -17.02 -26.53
CA SER A 448 0.53 -17.52 -27.90
C SER A 448 -0.10 -18.92 -28.04
#